data_e25c15667e8760f3ec2bf28472376634
#
_entry.id   e25c15667e8760f3ec2bf28472376634
#
_cell.length_a   1.000
_cell.length_b   1.000
_cell.length_c   1.000
_cell.angle_alpha   90.00
_cell.angle_beta   90.00
_cell.angle_gamma   90.00
#
_symmetry.space_group_name_H-M   'P 1'
#
loop_
_entity.id
_entity.type
_entity.pdbx_description
1 polymer ?
#
loop_
_entity_poly.entity_id
_entity_poly.type
_entity_poly.pdbx_seq_one_letter_code
_entity_poly.pdbx_strand_id
1 'polypeptide(L)'
;MKTRGLNAFQLKLFMAFLMIFDHIDKIPGLLPTSWDGIFHLLTRCVGAWFAFSAVEGFLHTRNRLAYNARLFIWAAIMQLGNNILTMLFHSKGIHLENNIFLSLACGVLILNLVFGFSKNGEEVMDEKRYLRIGAAALIGLAGVFLTEGGMTIIPLMLISYIFRNQPALRTLSYIVLAFLLFCLSI
;
A
#
# COMPACT_ATOMS: atom_id res chain seq x y z
N MET A 1 -9.66 -29.45 -15.36
CA MET A 1 -8.70 -28.59 -16.06
C MET A 1 -7.84 -27.86 -15.01
N LYS A 2 -6.55 -28.15 -14.90
CA LYS A 2 -5.62 -27.36 -14.08
C LYS A 2 -5.49 -25.98 -14.74
N THR A 3 -6.06 -24.94 -14.14
CA THR A 3 -5.86 -23.56 -14.56
C THR A 3 -4.36 -23.24 -14.43
N ARG A 4 -3.67 -23.08 -15.56
CA ARG A 4 -2.29 -22.59 -15.61
C ARG A 4 -2.29 -21.08 -15.30
N GLY A 5 -2.54 -20.73 -14.04
CA GLY A 5 -2.42 -19.35 -13.56
C GLY A 5 -1.12 -19.16 -12.80
N LEU A 6 -0.64 -17.92 -12.74
CA LEU A 6 0.48 -17.55 -11.86
C LEU A 6 0.10 -17.83 -10.40
N ASN A 7 1.01 -18.43 -9.63
CA ASN A 7 0.79 -18.57 -8.21
C ASN A 7 1.02 -17.22 -7.49
N ALA A 8 0.55 -17.10 -6.26
CA ALA A 8 0.63 -15.84 -5.50
C ALA A 8 2.07 -15.32 -5.35
N PHE A 9 3.06 -16.21 -5.26
CA PHE A 9 4.47 -15.84 -5.18
C PHE A 9 4.98 -15.28 -6.51
N GLN A 10 4.67 -15.94 -7.63
CA GLN A 10 5.06 -15.49 -8.96
C GLN A 10 4.44 -14.12 -9.28
N LEU A 11 3.19 -13.91 -8.89
CA LEU A 11 2.52 -12.64 -9.08
C LEU A 11 3.16 -11.53 -8.22
N LYS A 12 3.53 -11.82 -6.97
CA LYS A 12 4.28 -10.88 -6.11
C LYS A 12 5.62 -10.49 -6.72
N LEU A 13 6.36 -11.47 -7.22
CA LEU A 13 7.65 -11.24 -7.87
C LEU A 13 7.49 -10.39 -9.14
N PHE A 14 6.48 -10.67 -9.95
CA PHE A 14 6.18 -9.90 -11.16
C PHE A 14 5.82 -8.45 -10.83
N MET A 15 4.97 -8.21 -9.81
CA MET A 15 4.62 -6.85 -9.40
C MET A 15 5.81 -6.11 -8.77
N ALA A 16 6.68 -6.81 -8.02
CA ALA A 16 7.92 -6.23 -7.52
C ALA A 16 8.89 -5.87 -8.66
N PHE A 17 8.93 -6.66 -9.71
CA PHE A 17 9.70 -6.35 -10.92
C PHE A 17 9.14 -5.12 -11.63
N LEU A 18 7.83 -5.00 -11.79
CA LEU A 18 7.20 -3.80 -12.37
C LEU A 18 7.49 -2.54 -11.53
N MET A 19 7.64 -2.66 -10.22
CA MET A 19 7.99 -1.53 -9.35
C MET A 19 9.36 -0.94 -9.67
N ILE A 20 10.29 -1.74 -10.23
CA ILE A 20 11.60 -1.23 -10.68
C ILE A 20 11.41 -0.18 -11.79
N PHE A 21 10.46 -0.41 -12.70
CA PHE A 21 10.18 0.53 -13.80
C PHE A 21 9.55 1.85 -13.30
N ASP A 22 8.83 1.84 -12.18
CA ASP A 22 8.28 3.03 -11.53
C ASP A 22 9.37 3.94 -10.93
N HIS A 23 10.58 3.40 -10.77
CA HIS A 23 11.69 4.14 -10.17
C HIS A 23 12.79 4.49 -11.18
N ILE A 24 12.80 3.84 -12.33
CA ILE A 24 13.81 4.08 -13.39
C ILE A 24 13.64 5.47 -14.01
N ASP A 25 12.41 5.96 -14.13
CA ASP A 25 12.09 7.29 -14.66
C ASP A 25 12.68 8.44 -13.82
N LYS A 26 12.91 8.19 -12.52
CA LYS A 26 13.51 9.17 -11.59
C LYS A 26 15.01 9.37 -11.79
N ILE A 27 15.64 8.56 -12.66
CA ILE A 27 17.07 8.69 -12.98
C ILE A 27 17.21 9.55 -14.25
N PRO A 28 17.68 10.80 -14.16
CA PRO A 28 17.78 11.69 -15.31
C PRO A 28 18.69 11.11 -16.39
N GLY A 29 18.18 11.06 -17.62
CA GLY A 29 18.95 10.63 -18.80
C GLY A 29 19.04 9.11 -19.00
N LEU A 30 18.37 8.28 -18.19
CA LEU A 30 18.38 6.83 -18.38
C LEU A 30 17.35 6.38 -19.42
N LEU A 31 16.23 7.08 -19.54
CA LEU A 31 15.17 6.77 -20.49
C LEU A 31 14.81 7.96 -21.38
N PRO A 32 14.43 7.72 -22.65
CA PRO A 32 13.80 8.73 -23.48
C PRO A 32 12.46 9.14 -22.89
N THR A 33 12.11 10.43 -22.91
CA THR A 33 10.86 10.99 -22.38
C THR A 33 9.59 10.37 -22.95
N SER A 34 9.65 9.73 -24.12
CA SER A 34 8.54 9.03 -24.74
C SER A 34 8.12 7.72 -24.02
N TRP A 35 8.99 7.13 -23.20
CA TRP A 35 8.72 5.90 -22.45
C TRP A 35 8.14 6.15 -21.07
N ASP A 36 8.31 7.34 -20.55
CA ASP A 36 7.89 7.78 -19.24
C ASP A 36 6.37 7.54 -19.00
N GLY A 37 5.54 7.99 -19.93
CA GLY A 37 4.09 7.76 -19.87
C GLY A 37 3.67 6.29 -19.92
N ILE A 38 4.41 5.44 -20.65
CA ILE A 38 4.12 4.00 -20.74
C ILE A 38 4.45 3.31 -19.42
N PHE A 39 5.60 3.60 -18.82
CA PHE A 39 5.97 3.03 -17.53
C PHE A 39 5.06 3.51 -16.43
N HIS A 40 4.72 4.78 -16.37
CA HIS A 40 3.74 5.32 -15.44
C HIS A 40 2.38 4.62 -15.55
N LEU A 41 1.91 4.33 -16.76
CA LEU A 41 0.65 3.62 -16.96
C LEU A 41 0.73 2.17 -16.46
N LEU A 42 1.83 1.47 -16.76
CA LEU A 42 2.04 0.07 -16.37
C LEU A 42 2.18 -0.09 -14.86
N THR A 43 2.76 0.89 -14.17
CA THR A 43 3.04 0.80 -12.73
C THR A 43 1.89 1.27 -11.85
N ARG A 44 0.90 1.98 -12.41
CA ARG A 44 -0.31 2.44 -11.68
C ARG A 44 -1.06 1.32 -10.93
N CYS A 45 -1.07 0.10 -11.47
CA CYS A 45 -1.73 -1.04 -10.83
C CYS A 45 -0.93 -1.64 -9.67
N VAL A 46 0.38 -1.38 -9.59
CA VAL A 46 1.30 -2.02 -8.63
C VAL A 46 0.92 -1.65 -7.20
N GLY A 47 0.72 -0.36 -6.91
CA GLY A 47 0.32 0.12 -5.58
C GLY A 47 -1.02 -0.46 -5.12
N ALA A 48 -2.03 -0.46 -6.01
CA ALA A 48 -3.34 -1.03 -5.73
C ALA A 48 -3.26 -2.54 -5.46
N TRP A 49 -2.44 -3.26 -6.22
CA TRP A 49 -2.24 -4.68 -6.03
C TRP A 49 -1.53 -4.98 -4.70
N PHE A 50 -0.51 -4.21 -4.31
CA PHE A 50 0.15 -4.37 -3.00
C PHE A 50 -0.79 -4.05 -1.85
N ALA A 51 -1.64 -3.02 -1.97
CA ALA A 51 -2.67 -2.69 -1.00
C ALA A 51 -3.63 -3.87 -0.78
N PHE A 52 -4.16 -4.45 -1.87
CA PHE A 52 -5.00 -5.64 -1.81
C PHE A 52 -4.27 -6.84 -1.20
N SER A 53 -3.03 -7.11 -1.64
CA SER A 53 -2.22 -8.23 -1.13
C SER A 53 -1.88 -8.09 0.36
N ALA A 54 -1.72 -6.85 0.86
CA ALA A 54 -1.47 -6.60 2.27
C ALA A 54 -2.70 -6.91 3.12
N VAL A 55 -3.91 -6.62 2.62
CA VAL A 55 -5.17 -6.99 3.28
C VAL A 55 -5.35 -8.50 3.28
N GLU A 56 -5.09 -9.20 2.17
CA GLU A 56 -5.11 -10.66 2.11
C GLU A 56 -4.10 -11.26 3.10
N GLY A 57 -2.90 -10.71 3.18
CA GLY A 57 -1.89 -11.10 4.18
C GLY A 57 -2.38 -10.92 5.61
N PHE A 58 -3.06 -9.80 5.90
CA PHE A 58 -3.66 -9.52 7.21
C PHE A 58 -4.78 -10.52 7.57
N LEU A 59 -5.61 -10.90 6.61
CA LEU A 59 -6.71 -11.85 6.82
C LEU A 59 -6.21 -13.28 7.09
N HIS A 60 -5.13 -13.70 6.43
CA HIS A 60 -4.62 -15.06 6.49
C HIS A 60 -3.47 -15.27 7.49
N THR A 61 -2.96 -14.20 8.12
CA THR A 61 -1.87 -14.33 9.09
C THR A 61 -2.37 -14.79 10.46
N ARG A 62 -1.62 -15.69 11.10
CA ARG A 62 -1.91 -16.12 12.47
C ARG A 62 -1.57 -15.05 13.51
N ASN A 63 -0.55 -14.23 13.25
CA ASN A 63 -0.11 -13.16 14.15
C ASN A 63 -0.10 -11.82 13.39
N ARG A 64 -1.17 -11.06 13.56
CA ARG A 64 -1.39 -9.77 12.90
C ARG A 64 -0.39 -8.70 13.33
N LEU A 65 -0.01 -8.69 14.61
CA LEU A 65 0.97 -7.73 15.11
C LEU A 65 2.37 -8.01 14.54
N ALA A 66 2.80 -9.28 14.51
CA ALA A 66 4.07 -9.64 13.89
C ALA A 66 4.08 -9.39 12.39
N TYR A 67 2.94 -9.52 11.71
CA TYR A 67 2.80 -9.15 10.31
C TYR A 67 2.99 -7.64 10.11
N ASN A 68 2.35 -6.82 10.92
CA ASN A 68 2.48 -5.37 10.88
C ASN A 68 3.91 -4.91 11.22
N ALA A 69 4.53 -5.50 12.25
CA ALA A 69 5.92 -5.21 12.62
C ALA A 69 6.89 -5.48 11.46
N ARG A 70 6.70 -6.58 10.71
CA ARG A 70 7.52 -6.87 9.51
C ARG A 70 7.37 -5.79 8.44
N LEU A 71 6.17 -5.25 8.22
CA LEU A 71 5.97 -4.15 7.27
C LEU A 71 6.70 -2.88 7.71
N PHE A 72 6.69 -2.55 9.01
CA PHE A 72 7.46 -1.42 9.54
C PHE A 72 8.97 -1.64 9.44
N ILE A 73 9.46 -2.86 9.67
CA ILE A 73 10.89 -3.19 9.49
C ILE A 73 11.29 -2.97 8.03
N TRP A 74 10.50 -3.47 7.07
CA TRP A 74 10.79 -3.25 5.65
C TRP A 74 10.67 -1.77 5.26
N ALA A 75 9.73 -1.02 5.84
CA ALA A 75 9.64 0.42 5.65
C ALA A 75 10.90 1.14 6.15
N ALA A 76 11.43 0.75 7.33
CA ALA A 76 12.66 1.32 7.86
C ALA A 76 13.87 0.98 6.99
N ILE A 77 14.00 -0.27 6.52
CA ILE A 77 15.08 -0.70 5.60
C ILE A 77 15.01 0.10 4.30
N MET A 78 13.81 0.26 3.73
CA MET A 78 13.62 1.03 2.50
C MET A 78 13.97 2.51 2.68
N GLN A 79 13.58 3.11 3.83
CA GLN A 79 13.93 4.50 4.14
C GLN A 79 15.44 4.70 4.28
N LEU A 80 16.12 3.78 4.95
CA LEU A 80 17.59 3.79 5.03
C LEU A 80 18.22 3.71 3.63
N GLY A 81 17.73 2.81 2.78
CA GLY A 81 18.17 2.68 1.39
C GLY A 81 17.99 3.98 0.61
N ASN A 82 16.82 4.60 0.69
CA ASN A 82 16.53 5.88 0.05
C ASN A 82 17.48 7.00 0.52
N ASN A 83 17.71 7.09 1.83
CA ASN A 83 18.64 8.09 2.39
C ASN A 83 20.07 7.89 1.91
N ILE A 84 20.56 6.64 1.89
CA ILE A 84 21.90 6.30 1.38
C ILE A 84 22.02 6.65 -0.10
N LEU A 85 21.05 6.26 -0.93
CA LEU A 85 21.07 6.56 -2.36
C LEU A 85 20.98 8.06 -2.64
N THR A 86 20.10 8.78 -1.93
CA THR A 86 20.00 10.24 -2.03
C THR A 86 21.34 10.91 -1.66
N MET A 87 22.02 10.43 -0.63
CA MET A 87 23.33 10.95 -0.21
C MET A 87 24.41 10.66 -1.27
N LEU A 88 24.45 9.45 -1.81
CA LEU A 88 25.44 9.06 -2.83
C LEU A 88 25.24 9.79 -4.16
N PHE A 89 24.01 10.07 -4.53
CA PHE A 89 23.66 10.69 -5.81
C PHE A 89 23.21 12.15 -5.68
N HIS A 90 23.43 12.78 -4.54
CA HIS A 90 23.09 14.18 -4.28
C HIS A 90 23.62 15.14 -5.33
N SER A 91 24.87 14.91 -5.81
CA SER A 91 25.51 15.71 -6.86
C SER A 91 24.81 15.63 -8.23
N LYS A 92 23.97 14.61 -8.44
CA LYS A 92 23.16 14.42 -9.67
C LYS A 92 21.71 14.91 -9.53
N GLY A 93 21.36 15.53 -8.38
CA GLY A 93 20.01 16.02 -8.12
C GLY A 93 18.96 14.91 -7.94
N ILE A 94 19.38 13.68 -7.62
CA ILE A 94 18.48 12.55 -7.43
C ILE A 94 18.02 12.54 -5.98
N HIS A 95 16.69 12.68 -5.76
CA HIS A 95 16.04 12.54 -4.47
C HIS A 95 15.05 11.36 -4.53
N LEU A 96 15.29 10.36 -3.67
CA LEU A 96 14.43 9.17 -3.57
C LEU A 96 13.67 9.22 -2.25
N GLU A 97 12.35 9.33 -2.33
CA GLU A 97 11.45 9.40 -1.16
C GLU A 97 10.39 8.29 -1.14
N ASN A 98 10.55 7.29 -2.01
CA ASN A 98 9.54 6.26 -2.23
C ASN A 98 9.55 5.23 -1.11
N ASN A 99 8.45 5.14 -0.36
CA ASN A 99 8.31 4.17 0.74
C ASN A 99 6.89 3.60 0.84
N ILE A 100 6.52 2.79 -0.14
CA ILE A 100 5.21 2.11 -0.16
C ILE A 100 4.97 1.23 1.07
N PHE A 101 6.04 0.63 1.65
CA PHE A 101 5.92 -0.21 2.84
C PHE A 101 5.41 0.57 4.04
N LEU A 102 5.73 1.86 4.15
CA LEU A 102 5.22 2.70 5.23
C LEU A 102 3.71 2.90 5.10
N SER A 103 3.21 3.18 3.90
CA SER A 103 1.77 3.29 3.63
C SER A 103 1.03 1.99 3.93
N LEU A 104 1.59 0.84 3.51
CA LEU A 104 1.03 -0.48 3.79
C LEU A 104 1.05 -0.79 5.29
N ALA A 105 2.13 -0.44 6.01
CA ALA A 105 2.25 -0.64 7.44
C ALA A 105 1.22 0.19 8.22
N CYS A 106 1.01 1.45 7.84
CA CYS A 106 -0.03 2.32 8.40
C CYS A 106 -1.42 1.74 8.15
N GLY A 107 -1.72 1.31 6.91
CA GLY A 107 -2.99 0.68 6.57
C GLY A 107 -3.26 -0.59 7.38
N VAL A 108 -2.28 -1.48 7.51
CA VAL A 108 -2.42 -2.69 8.34
C VAL A 108 -2.54 -2.34 9.83
N LEU A 109 -1.87 -1.29 10.31
CA LEU A 109 -2.00 -0.82 11.69
C LEU A 109 -3.42 -0.32 11.97
N ILE A 110 -4.02 0.43 11.05
CA ILE A 110 -5.43 0.86 11.13
C ILE A 110 -6.34 -0.36 11.20
N LEU A 111 -6.13 -1.36 10.33
CA LEU A 111 -6.92 -2.59 10.35
C LEU A 111 -6.75 -3.35 11.68
N ASN A 112 -5.54 -3.38 12.26
CA ASN A 112 -5.31 -3.99 13.58
C ASN A 112 -6.06 -3.25 14.68
N LEU A 113 -6.02 -1.91 14.70
CA LEU A 113 -6.68 -1.11 15.74
C LEU A 113 -8.20 -1.21 15.68
N VAL A 114 -8.77 -1.19 14.47
CA VAL A 114 -10.23 -1.20 14.28
C VAL A 114 -10.79 -2.61 14.35
N PHE A 115 -10.14 -3.59 13.72
CA PHE A 115 -10.70 -4.93 13.52
C PHE A 115 -9.86 -6.07 14.13
N GLY A 116 -8.67 -5.78 14.65
CA GLY A 116 -7.72 -6.77 15.16
C GLY A 116 -8.14 -7.47 16.45
N PHE A 117 -9.07 -6.88 17.19
CA PHE A 117 -9.56 -7.38 18.49
C PHE A 117 -10.90 -8.11 18.39
N SER A 118 -11.41 -8.37 17.19
CA SER A 118 -12.59 -9.22 16.99
C SER A 118 -12.20 -10.69 17.25
N LYS A 119 -12.85 -11.30 18.23
CA LYS A 119 -12.71 -12.73 18.54
C LYS A 119 -13.97 -13.43 18.02
N ASN A 120 -13.80 -14.44 17.16
CA ASN A 120 -14.89 -15.22 16.54
C ASN A 120 -15.92 -14.41 15.71
N GLY A 121 -15.53 -13.25 15.17
CA GLY A 121 -16.44 -12.40 14.38
C GLY A 121 -17.36 -11.52 15.22
N GLU A 122 -17.36 -11.65 16.55
CA GLU A 122 -18.06 -10.75 17.45
C GLU A 122 -17.16 -9.57 17.81
N GLU A 123 -17.70 -8.35 17.67
CA GLU A 123 -17.01 -7.15 18.11
C GLU A 123 -16.95 -7.14 19.64
N VAL A 124 -15.75 -7.26 20.20
CA VAL A 124 -15.56 -7.06 21.64
C VAL A 124 -15.82 -5.59 21.94
N MET A 125 -16.95 -5.31 22.57
CA MET A 125 -17.28 -4.00 23.14
C MET A 125 -16.40 -3.76 24.35
N ASP A 126 -15.19 -3.23 24.10
CA ASP A 126 -14.23 -2.82 25.12
C ASP A 126 -14.30 -1.30 25.28
N GLU A 127 -14.22 -0.78 26.52
CA GLU A 127 -14.16 0.66 26.80
C GLU A 127 -13.09 1.40 25.99
N LYS A 128 -12.02 0.71 25.61
CA LYS A 128 -10.92 1.24 24.80
C LYS A 128 -11.21 1.32 23.29
N ARG A 129 -12.40 0.90 22.84
CA ARG A 129 -12.76 0.89 21.42
C ARG A 129 -12.69 2.30 20.81
N TYR A 130 -13.26 3.29 21.48
CA TYR A 130 -13.25 4.68 20.99
C TYR A 130 -11.83 5.25 20.91
N LEU A 131 -10.98 4.89 21.86
CA LEU A 131 -9.57 5.30 21.84
C LEU A 131 -8.83 4.67 20.66
N ARG A 132 -9.06 3.39 20.35
CA ARG A 132 -8.49 2.71 19.21
C ARG A 132 -8.96 3.29 17.88
N ILE A 133 -10.25 3.61 17.75
CA ILE A 133 -10.80 4.26 16.56
C ILE A 133 -10.20 5.65 16.39
N GLY A 134 -10.11 6.43 17.46
CA GLY A 134 -9.45 7.74 17.44
C GLY A 134 -7.99 7.66 17.01
N ALA A 135 -7.23 6.71 17.57
CA ALA A 135 -5.85 6.46 17.16
C ALA A 135 -5.75 6.03 15.69
N ALA A 136 -6.65 5.15 15.22
CA ALA A 136 -6.70 4.73 13.82
C ALA A 136 -7.01 5.90 12.87
N ALA A 137 -7.91 6.81 13.27
CA ALA A 137 -8.22 8.02 12.50
C ALA A 137 -7.00 8.96 12.41
N LEU A 138 -6.30 9.19 13.52
CA LEU A 138 -5.07 9.99 13.51
C LEU A 138 -3.97 9.38 12.64
N ILE A 139 -3.74 8.07 12.76
CA ILE A 139 -2.78 7.34 11.92
C ILE A 139 -3.22 7.39 10.46
N GLY A 140 -4.53 7.29 10.18
CA GLY A 140 -5.08 7.40 8.84
C GLY A 140 -4.81 8.76 8.22
N LEU A 141 -5.09 9.84 8.95
CA LEU A 141 -4.79 11.21 8.50
C LEU A 141 -3.29 11.39 8.26
N ALA A 142 -2.45 11.03 9.24
CA ALA A 142 -1.00 11.12 9.09
C ALA A 142 -0.50 10.28 7.90
N GLY A 143 -0.98 9.03 7.78
CA GLY A 143 -0.61 8.13 6.68
C GLY A 143 -1.00 8.64 5.31
N VAL A 144 -2.20 9.23 5.16
CA VAL A 144 -2.67 9.80 3.90
C VAL A 144 -1.78 10.95 3.42
N PHE A 145 -1.33 11.82 4.32
CA PHE A 145 -0.56 13.01 3.95
C PHE A 145 0.96 12.84 4.03
N LEU A 146 1.47 11.96 4.88
CA LEU A 146 2.90 11.83 5.16
C LEU A 146 3.54 10.61 4.49
N THR A 147 2.75 9.72 3.86
CA THR A 147 3.32 8.53 3.22
C THR A 147 3.10 8.53 1.71
N GLU A 148 4.01 7.93 0.97
CA GLU A 148 3.91 7.80 -0.48
C GLU A 148 2.68 6.99 -0.88
N GLY A 149 1.84 7.58 -1.72
CA GLY A 149 0.62 6.95 -2.18
C GLY A 149 -0.41 6.68 -1.06
N GLY A 150 -0.21 7.21 0.14
CA GLY A 150 -1.11 7.01 1.28
C GLY A 150 -2.54 7.40 0.97
N MET A 151 -2.74 8.47 0.21
CA MET A 151 -4.05 8.93 -0.24
C MET A 151 -4.79 7.91 -1.11
N THR A 152 -4.07 7.03 -1.79
CA THR A 152 -4.65 5.95 -2.61
C THR A 152 -4.63 4.61 -1.87
N ILE A 153 -3.50 4.24 -1.28
CA ILE A 153 -3.26 2.93 -0.69
C ILE A 153 -4.13 2.68 0.54
N ILE A 154 -4.20 3.64 1.46
CA ILE A 154 -4.94 3.46 2.73
C ILE A 154 -6.45 3.29 2.47
N PRO A 155 -7.13 4.15 1.67
CA PRO A 155 -8.53 3.92 1.32
C PRO A 155 -8.77 2.60 0.56
N LEU A 156 -7.88 2.22 -0.37
CA LEU A 156 -7.97 0.93 -1.06
C LEU A 156 -7.91 -0.25 -0.09
N MET A 157 -7.04 -0.20 0.91
CA MET A 157 -6.95 -1.25 1.93
C MET A 157 -8.22 -1.34 2.77
N LEU A 158 -8.79 -0.20 3.19
CA LEU A 158 -10.05 -0.17 3.94
C LEU A 158 -11.22 -0.72 3.12
N ILE A 159 -11.37 -0.30 1.87
CA ILE A 159 -12.37 -0.81 0.92
C ILE A 159 -12.20 -2.32 0.73
N SER A 160 -10.95 -2.79 0.50
CA SER A 160 -10.65 -4.20 0.32
C SER A 160 -11.09 -5.05 1.51
N TYR A 161 -10.88 -4.55 2.72
CA TYR A 161 -11.23 -5.24 3.95
C TYR A 161 -12.75 -5.20 4.22
N ILE A 162 -13.38 -4.03 4.13
CA ILE A 162 -14.81 -3.83 4.43
C ILE A 162 -15.67 -4.64 3.46
N PHE A 163 -15.39 -4.56 2.17
CA PHE A 163 -16.15 -5.24 1.12
C PHE A 163 -15.56 -6.59 0.69
N ARG A 164 -14.77 -7.26 1.57
CA ARG A 164 -14.11 -8.53 1.24
C ARG A 164 -15.07 -9.63 0.78
N ASN A 165 -16.30 -9.65 1.34
CA ASN A 165 -17.33 -10.65 1.03
C ASN A 165 -18.29 -10.20 -0.08
N GLN A 166 -18.12 -8.99 -0.63
CA GLN A 166 -19.02 -8.38 -1.62
C GLN A 166 -18.23 -7.86 -2.82
N PRO A 167 -17.82 -8.74 -3.76
CA PRO A 167 -16.92 -8.37 -4.84
C PRO A 167 -17.44 -7.25 -5.75
N ALA A 168 -18.76 -7.22 -6.00
CA ALA A 168 -19.37 -6.16 -6.82
C ALA A 168 -19.27 -4.78 -6.17
N LEU A 169 -19.61 -4.68 -4.87
CA LEU A 169 -19.47 -3.41 -4.12
C LEU A 169 -18.02 -2.98 -3.98
N ARG A 170 -17.11 -3.93 -3.77
CA ARG A 170 -15.66 -3.64 -3.72
C ARG A 170 -15.18 -3.03 -5.03
N THR A 171 -15.53 -3.63 -6.17
CA THR A 171 -15.16 -3.10 -7.50
C THR A 171 -15.76 -1.73 -7.74
N LEU A 172 -17.05 -1.53 -7.42
CA LEU A 172 -17.71 -0.23 -7.54
C LEU A 172 -16.99 0.84 -6.68
N SER A 173 -16.65 0.50 -5.43
CA SER A 173 -15.96 1.42 -4.52
C SER A 173 -14.56 1.78 -5.03
N TYR A 174 -13.84 0.87 -5.68
CA TYR A 174 -12.57 1.17 -6.32
C TYR A 174 -12.72 2.15 -7.48
N ILE A 175 -13.76 1.98 -8.31
CA ILE A 175 -14.05 2.88 -9.43
C ILE A 175 -14.38 4.28 -8.90
N VAL A 176 -15.24 4.38 -7.87
CA VAL A 176 -15.58 5.65 -7.23
C VAL A 176 -14.35 6.33 -6.64
N LEU A 177 -13.50 5.58 -5.92
CA LEU A 177 -12.25 6.11 -5.37
C LEU A 177 -11.33 6.64 -6.48
N ALA A 178 -11.14 5.86 -7.56
CA ALA A 178 -10.31 6.27 -8.69
C ALA A 178 -10.85 7.55 -9.35
N PHE A 179 -12.16 7.66 -9.51
CA PHE A 179 -12.81 8.86 -10.06
C PHE A 179 -12.60 10.08 -9.15
N LEU A 180 -12.78 9.92 -7.82
CA LEU A 180 -12.56 11.00 -6.87
C LEU A 180 -11.10 11.48 -6.88
N LEU A 181 -10.14 10.54 -6.89
CA LEU A 181 -8.71 10.89 -6.97
C LEU A 181 -8.37 11.59 -8.29
N PHE A 182 -8.98 11.16 -9.39
CA PHE A 182 -8.83 11.85 -10.68
C PHE A 182 -9.36 13.28 -10.63
N CYS A 183 -10.54 13.51 -10.07
CA CYS A 183 -11.10 14.86 -9.90
C CYS A 183 -10.26 15.76 -8.98
N LEU A 184 -9.58 15.20 -7.98
CA LEU A 184 -8.69 15.93 -7.08
C LEU A 184 -7.32 16.24 -7.71
N SER A 185 -6.94 15.55 -8.78
CA SER A 185 -5.66 15.74 -9.48
C SER A 185 -5.73 16.80 -10.61
N ILE A 186 -6.92 17.28 -10.92
CA ILE A 186 -7.18 18.38 -11.88
C ILE A 186 -7.22 19.70 -11.13
#